data_de996bfed0bbb2cef5d2f7fa47c56756
#
_entry.id   de996bfed0bbb2cef5d2f7fa47c56756
#
_cell.length_a   1.000
_cell.length_b   1.000
_cell.length_c   1.000
_cell.angle_alpha   90.00
_cell.angle_beta   90.00
_cell.angle_gamma   90.00
#
_symmetry.space_group_name_H-M   'P 1'
#
loop_
_entity.id
_entity.type
_entity.pdbx_description
1 polymer ?
#
loop_
_entity_poly.entity_id
_entity_poly.type
_entity_poly.pdbx_seq_one_letter_code
_entity_poly.pdbx_strand_id
1 'polypeptide(L)'
;MPKTFKNFIFSIHVLLLTTIFVLCFLFTTYLHTSLTQAQAIKNSNSISNQIYSSMYQVMKKGWSREDLDVFTKSIKDNFKNSEYNINIYRNDKVSQMFGAVKESPKDYFIIRALKDGQKLQTFEDNVVRKILPLVAKQECISCHSNVEVGYTLGVIDVQEDLNVIFEDTQQNFIWFFLIIIPLFALAAFVSSKFTTDKLSNSIGLFHDRIASINSIEDFKEFKSADLDLHFLEMNSVVKDIDLLANKLKAI
;
A
#
# COMPACT_ATOMS: atom_id res chain seq x y z
N MET A 1 -37.54 -22.68 2.27
CA MET A 1 -38.20 -21.67 1.39
C MET A 1 -37.48 -21.70 0.06
N PRO A 2 -38.13 -21.87 -1.09
CA PRO A 2 -37.46 -21.79 -2.39
C PRO A 2 -36.94 -20.36 -2.55
N LYS A 3 -35.60 -20.24 -2.70
CA LYS A 3 -34.99 -18.95 -2.99
C LYS A 3 -35.43 -18.53 -4.38
N THR A 4 -36.08 -17.40 -4.52
CA THR A 4 -36.42 -16.85 -5.83
C THR A 4 -35.11 -16.61 -6.59
N PHE A 5 -35.08 -16.89 -7.89
CA PHE A 5 -33.94 -16.68 -8.76
C PHE A 5 -33.33 -15.27 -8.62
N LYS A 6 -34.19 -14.28 -8.40
CA LYS A 6 -33.83 -12.90 -8.07
C LYS A 6 -32.91 -12.78 -6.85
N ASN A 7 -33.25 -13.45 -5.74
CA ASN A 7 -32.44 -13.42 -4.50
C ASN A 7 -31.09 -14.13 -4.69
N PHE A 8 -31.04 -15.15 -5.55
CA PHE A 8 -29.82 -15.88 -5.86
C PHE A 8 -28.82 -14.97 -6.63
N ILE A 9 -29.29 -14.32 -7.71
CA ILE A 9 -28.46 -13.39 -8.50
C ILE A 9 -27.97 -12.23 -7.62
N PHE A 10 -28.86 -11.64 -6.81
CA PHE A 10 -28.49 -10.57 -5.90
C PHE A 10 -27.38 -11.02 -4.91
N SER A 11 -27.54 -12.20 -4.32
CA SER A 11 -26.54 -12.75 -3.39
C SER A 11 -25.17 -12.97 -4.05
N ILE A 12 -25.14 -13.44 -5.30
CA ILE A 12 -23.88 -13.62 -6.05
C ILE A 12 -23.21 -12.27 -6.30
N HIS A 13 -23.96 -11.25 -6.73
CA HIS A 13 -23.39 -9.92 -6.98
C HIS A 13 -22.85 -9.31 -5.69
N VAL A 14 -23.57 -9.40 -4.58
CA VAL A 14 -23.09 -8.91 -3.28
C VAL A 14 -21.85 -9.64 -2.84
N LEU A 15 -21.81 -10.97 -2.95
CA LEU A 15 -20.65 -11.77 -2.58
C LEU A 15 -19.41 -11.39 -3.41
N LEU A 16 -19.56 -11.31 -4.73
CA LEU A 16 -18.48 -10.98 -5.64
C LEU A 16 -17.92 -9.58 -5.37
N LEU A 17 -18.79 -8.58 -5.23
CA LEU A 17 -18.38 -7.21 -4.95
C LEU A 17 -17.73 -7.08 -3.57
N THR A 18 -18.25 -7.76 -2.56
CA THR A 18 -17.63 -7.79 -1.22
C THR A 18 -16.23 -8.40 -1.30
N THR A 19 -16.07 -9.50 -2.04
CA THR A 19 -14.76 -10.14 -2.22
C THR A 19 -13.76 -9.21 -2.92
N ILE A 20 -14.17 -8.57 -4.01
CA ILE A 20 -13.33 -7.59 -4.73
C ILE A 20 -12.95 -6.44 -3.80
N PHE A 21 -13.90 -5.91 -3.04
CA PHE A 21 -13.66 -4.82 -2.10
C PHE A 21 -12.62 -5.19 -1.04
N VAL A 22 -12.76 -6.37 -0.42
CA VAL A 22 -11.80 -6.86 0.58
C VAL A 22 -10.41 -7.03 -0.02
N LEU A 23 -10.31 -7.60 -1.23
CA LEU A 23 -9.03 -7.77 -1.92
C LEU A 23 -8.38 -6.42 -2.24
N CYS A 24 -9.15 -5.46 -2.74
CA CYS A 24 -8.66 -4.10 -3.00
C CYS A 24 -8.18 -3.41 -1.72
N PHE A 25 -8.93 -3.56 -0.62
CA PHE A 25 -8.54 -3.00 0.68
C PHE A 25 -7.20 -3.57 1.16
N LEU A 26 -7.06 -4.90 1.19
CA LEU A 26 -5.83 -5.56 1.62
C LEU A 26 -4.64 -5.18 0.71
N PHE A 27 -4.85 -5.14 -0.59
CA PHE A 27 -3.82 -4.76 -1.55
C PHE A 27 -3.37 -3.31 -1.37
N THR A 28 -4.31 -2.38 -1.21
CA THR A 28 -4.01 -0.96 -1.00
C THR A 28 -3.24 -0.74 0.31
N THR A 29 -3.66 -1.40 1.41
CA THR A 29 -2.97 -1.32 2.69
C THR A 29 -1.54 -1.87 2.58
N TYR A 30 -1.36 -3.02 1.93
CA TYR A 30 -0.04 -3.60 1.71
C TYR A 30 0.88 -2.68 0.88
N LEU A 31 0.37 -2.15 -0.24
CA LEU A 31 1.13 -1.21 -1.07
C LEU A 31 1.52 0.05 -0.31
N HIS A 32 0.58 0.64 0.42
CA HIS A 32 0.84 1.84 1.21
C HIS A 32 1.97 1.61 2.22
N THR A 33 1.90 0.55 3.02
CA THR A 33 2.93 0.22 4.00
C THR A 33 4.29 0.02 3.33
N SER A 34 4.34 -0.77 2.25
CA SER A 34 5.57 -1.07 1.52
C SER A 34 6.20 0.18 0.90
N LEU A 35 5.40 1.05 0.27
CA LEU A 35 5.88 2.28 -0.35
C LEU A 35 6.35 3.31 0.68
N THR A 36 5.62 3.47 1.80
CA THR A 36 6.01 4.36 2.89
C THR A 36 7.34 3.93 3.50
N GLN A 37 7.51 2.63 3.77
CA GLN A 37 8.77 2.09 4.27
C GLN A 37 9.93 2.32 3.28
N ALA A 38 9.73 2.04 2.00
CA ALA A 38 10.76 2.25 0.98
C ALA A 38 11.15 3.74 0.85
N GLN A 39 10.17 4.64 0.94
CA GLN A 39 10.42 6.08 0.92
C GLN A 39 11.16 6.55 2.17
N ALA A 40 10.81 6.08 3.35
CA ALA A 40 11.48 6.39 4.61
C ALA A 40 12.95 5.95 4.59
N ILE A 41 13.23 4.75 4.08
CA ILE A 41 14.61 4.27 3.89
C ILE A 41 15.41 5.23 2.99
N LYS A 42 14.81 5.68 1.90
CA LYS A 42 15.44 6.63 0.97
C LYS A 42 15.67 7.99 1.62
N ASN A 43 14.67 8.49 2.35
CA ASN A 43 14.75 9.76 3.07
C ASN A 43 15.84 9.74 4.14
N SER A 44 15.85 8.72 5.01
CA SER A 44 16.86 8.56 6.07
C SER A 44 18.27 8.46 5.52
N ASN A 45 18.46 7.79 4.37
CA ASN A 45 19.74 7.78 3.65
C ASN A 45 20.14 9.18 3.14
N SER A 46 19.19 9.92 2.55
CA SER A 46 19.43 11.27 2.03
C SER A 46 19.80 12.23 3.16
N ILE A 47 19.03 12.22 4.26
CA ILE A 47 19.25 13.07 5.44
C ILE A 47 20.61 12.75 6.07
N SER A 48 20.94 11.48 6.30
CA SER A 48 22.24 11.09 6.86
C SER A 48 23.41 11.59 6.02
N ASN A 49 23.32 11.43 4.69
CA ASN A 49 24.37 11.90 3.77
C ASN A 49 24.45 13.44 3.70
N GLN A 50 23.31 14.12 3.78
CA GLN A 50 23.29 15.58 3.79
C GLN A 50 23.91 16.15 5.08
N ILE A 51 23.59 15.56 6.24
CA ILE A 51 24.20 15.93 7.52
C ILE A 51 25.70 15.69 7.46
N TYR A 52 26.14 14.52 6.98
CA TYR A 52 27.56 14.20 6.81
C TYR A 52 28.25 15.22 5.91
N SER A 53 27.68 15.52 4.73
CA SER A 53 28.28 16.46 3.78
C SER A 53 28.38 17.86 4.36
N SER A 54 27.35 18.34 5.04
CA SER A 54 27.33 19.65 5.69
C SER A 54 28.38 19.73 6.81
N MET A 55 28.42 18.72 7.67
CA MET A 55 29.41 18.60 8.74
C MET A 55 30.83 18.55 8.19
N TYR A 56 31.07 17.76 7.14
CA TYR A 56 32.37 17.64 6.50
C TYR A 56 32.86 18.97 5.88
N GLN A 57 31.97 19.72 5.19
CA GLN A 57 32.31 21.00 4.59
C GLN A 57 32.73 22.04 5.65
N VAL A 58 32.06 22.05 6.80
CA VAL A 58 32.38 22.99 7.87
C VAL A 58 33.64 22.56 8.63
N MET A 59 33.82 21.26 8.91
CA MET A 59 35.05 20.74 9.50
C MET A 59 36.30 21.05 8.65
N LYS A 60 36.17 20.96 7.31
CA LYS A 60 37.27 21.29 6.38
C LYS A 60 37.71 22.76 6.48
N LYS A 61 36.85 23.69 6.90
CA LYS A 61 37.18 25.11 7.11
C LYS A 61 37.79 25.40 8.49
N GLY A 62 37.92 24.39 9.36
CA GLY A 62 38.40 24.53 10.71
C GLY A 62 37.28 24.88 11.68
N TRP A 63 36.71 23.90 12.34
CA TRP A 63 35.67 24.07 13.35
C TRP A 63 36.25 24.24 14.75
N SER A 64 35.68 25.19 15.45
CA SER A 64 35.78 25.25 16.92
C SER A 64 34.81 24.26 17.57
N ARG A 65 34.99 24.00 18.87
CA ARG A 65 34.05 23.20 19.66
C ARG A 65 32.65 23.85 19.67
N GLU A 66 32.61 25.16 19.78
CA GLU A 66 31.37 25.95 19.80
C GLU A 66 30.58 25.81 18.49
N ASP A 67 31.26 25.86 17.35
CA ASP A 67 30.64 25.67 16.02
C ASP A 67 29.98 24.31 15.90
N LEU A 68 30.59 23.26 16.43
CA LEU A 68 30.01 21.91 16.37
C LEU A 68 28.78 21.80 17.29
N ASP A 69 28.82 22.40 18.48
CA ASP A 69 27.69 22.38 19.40
C ASP A 69 26.50 23.15 18.80
N VAL A 70 26.74 24.32 18.17
CA VAL A 70 25.74 25.08 17.44
C VAL A 70 25.17 24.27 16.27
N PHE A 71 26.03 23.63 15.48
CA PHE A 71 25.58 22.79 14.36
C PHE A 71 24.71 21.62 14.82
N THR A 72 25.15 20.88 15.83
CA THR A 72 24.39 19.74 16.37
C THR A 72 23.04 20.16 16.95
N LYS A 73 23.03 21.31 17.65
CA LYS A 73 21.80 21.91 18.17
C LYS A 73 20.87 22.34 17.05
N SER A 74 21.39 23.02 16.02
CA SER A 74 20.61 23.44 14.85
C SER A 74 19.95 22.26 14.14
N ILE A 75 20.66 21.15 13.97
CA ILE A 75 20.07 19.92 13.42
C ILE A 75 18.94 19.43 14.29
N LYS A 76 19.16 19.28 15.60
CA LYS A 76 18.11 18.82 16.52
C LYS A 76 16.90 19.74 16.55
N ASP A 77 17.11 21.06 16.54
CA ASP A 77 16.02 22.04 16.57
C ASP A 77 15.22 22.01 15.25
N ASN A 78 15.86 21.82 14.11
CA ASN A 78 15.17 21.71 12.82
C ASN A 78 14.27 20.47 12.69
N PHE A 79 14.63 19.39 13.38
CA PHE A 79 13.86 18.13 13.33
C PHE A 79 13.02 17.88 14.60
N LYS A 80 12.99 18.82 15.55
CA LYS A 80 12.33 18.64 16.87
C LYS A 80 10.83 18.32 16.79
N ASN A 81 10.14 18.87 15.79
CA ASN A 81 8.69 18.70 15.61
C ASN A 81 8.38 17.86 14.35
N SER A 82 9.32 17.03 13.90
CA SER A 82 9.15 16.14 12.77
C SER A 82 9.18 14.68 13.25
N GLU A 83 8.88 13.78 12.34
CA GLU A 83 8.99 12.34 12.51
C GLU A 83 10.43 11.84 12.69
N TYR A 84 11.42 12.73 12.58
CA TYR A 84 12.85 12.38 12.65
C TYR A 84 13.44 12.62 14.04
N ASN A 85 14.18 11.61 14.52
CA ASN A 85 15.06 11.74 15.67
C ASN A 85 16.51 11.56 15.20
N ILE A 86 17.33 12.62 15.33
CA ILE A 86 18.69 12.63 14.83
C ILE A 86 19.67 12.81 15.97
N ASN A 87 20.61 11.86 16.08
CA ASN A 87 21.69 11.90 17.06
C ASN A 87 23.03 11.74 16.37
N ILE A 88 24.03 12.46 16.88
CA ILE A 88 25.43 12.36 16.44
C ILE A 88 26.25 11.93 17.63
N TYR A 89 26.98 10.82 17.47
CA TYR A 89 27.82 10.23 18.50
C TYR A 89 29.30 10.35 18.10
N ARG A 90 30.12 10.67 19.07
CA ARG A 90 31.60 10.65 18.88
C ARG A 90 32.20 9.36 19.39
N ASN A 91 33.29 8.96 18.76
CA ASN A 91 34.12 7.88 19.30
C ASN A 91 35.07 8.41 20.39
N ASP A 92 35.55 7.53 21.25
CA ASP A 92 36.32 7.89 22.44
C ASP A 92 37.60 8.69 22.13
N LYS A 93 38.38 8.28 21.10
CA LYS A 93 39.60 9.03 20.69
C LYS A 93 39.29 10.47 20.24
N VAL A 94 38.14 10.69 19.58
CA VAL A 94 37.70 12.04 19.19
C VAL A 94 37.31 12.84 20.43
N SER A 95 36.60 12.22 21.37
CA SER A 95 36.23 12.86 22.64
C SER A 95 37.42 13.18 23.51
N GLN A 96 38.48 12.35 23.49
CA GLN A 96 39.73 12.62 24.20
C GLN A 96 40.48 13.83 23.62
N MET A 97 40.48 14.00 22.30
CA MET A 97 41.20 15.09 21.64
C MET A 97 40.43 16.44 21.68
N PHE A 98 39.11 16.39 21.45
CA PHE A 98 38.30 17.59 21.29
C PHE A 98 37.33 17.85 22.45
N GLY A 99 37.37 17.01 23.50
CA GLY A 99 36.48 17.08 24.66
C GLY A 99 35.16 16.33 24.45
N ALA A 100 34.62 15.85 25.58
CA ALA A 100 33.33 15.17 25.58
C ALA A 100 32.17 16.15 25.34
N VAL A 101 31.14 15.71 24.65
CA VAL A 101 29.86 16.40 24.47
C VAL A 101 28.74 15.61 25.13
N LYS A 102 27.65 16.27 25.43
CA LYS A 102 26.46 15.62 25.96
C LYS A 102 25.78 14.84 24.83
N GLU A 103 25.86 13.52 24.89
CA GLU A 103 25.26 12.59 23.92
C GLU A 103 24.12 11.82 24.58
N SER A 104 23.21 11.30 23.75
CA SER A 104 22.22 10.32 24.19
C SER A 104 22.92 8.99 24.56
N PRO A 105 22.33 8.12 25.40
CA PRO A 105 22.91 6.81 25.69
C PRO A 105 23.18 6.02 24.41
N LYS A 106 24.37 5.40 24.34
CA LYS A 106 24.77 4.56 23.19
C LYS A 106 24.17 3.16 23.37
N ASP A 107 23.33 2.73 22.45
CA ASP A 107 22.82 1.38 22.42
C ASP A 107 23.77 0.41 21.68
N TYR A 108 23.37 -0.86 21.63
CA TYR A 108 24.15 -1.91 20.97
C TYR A 108 24.51 -1.58 19.51
N PHE A 109 23.58 -1.03 18.73
CA PHE A 109 23.81 -0.72 17.32
C PHE A 109 24.82 0.41 17.15
N ILE A 110 24.74 1.44 17.99
CA ILE A 110 25.71 2.55 17.99
C ILE A 110 27.10 2.08 18.40
N ILE A 111 27.20 1.29 19.47
CA ILE A 111 28.49 0.72 19.93
C ILE A 111 29.11 -0.13 18.83
N ARG A 112 28.31 -0.98 18.18
CA ARG A 112 28.77 -1.81 17.08
C ARG A 112 29.24 -0.98 15.89
N ALA A 113 28.48 0.02 15.47
CA ALA A 113 28.86 0.89 14.36
C ALA A 113 30.12 1.70 14.64
N LEU A 114 30.31 2.17 15.87
CA LEU A 114 31.57 2.84 16.31
C LEU A 114 32.78 1.91 16.26
N LYS A 115 32.59 0.61 16.56
CA LYS A 115 33.65 -0.39 16.56
C LYS A 115 33.98 -0.89 15.14
N ASP A 116 32.96 -1.29 14.40
CA ASP A 116 33.12 -2.04 13.14
C ASP A 116 33.16 -1.12 11.91
N GLY A 117 32.74 0.15 12.04
CA GLY A 117 32.68 1.10 10.91
C GLY A 117 31.67 0.71 9.82
N GLN A 118 30.70 -0.18 10.13
CA GLN A 118 29.73 -0.65 9.17
C GLN A 118 28.43 0.14 9.25
N LYS A 119 27.90 0.46 8.07
CA LYS A 119 26.57 1.07 7.95
C LYS A 119 25.51 0.05 8.38
N LEU A 120 24.58 0.47 9.22
CA LEU A 120 23.45 -0.34 9.64
C LEU A 120 22.14 0.33 9.25
N GLN A 121 21.16 -0.49 8.94
CA GLN A 121 19.80 -0.07 8.66
C GLN A 121 18.86 -1.11 9.25
N THR A 122 17.94 -0.67 10.09
CA THR A 122 16.94 -1.53 10.71
C THR A 122 15.55 -0.96 10.46
N PHE A 123 14.56 -1.84 10.54
CA PHE A 123 13.15 -1.49 10.56
C PHE A 123 12.50 -2.35 11.65
N GLU A 124 12.13 -1.72 12.74
CA GLU A 124 11.49 -2.35 13.90
C GLU A 124 10.44 -1.39 14.46
N ASP A 125 9.30 -1.91 14.87
CA ASP A 125 8.20 -1.15 15.50
C ASP A 125 7.76 0.11 14.70
N ASN A 126 7.70 -0.01 13.37
CA ASN A 126 7.43 1.09 12.44
C ASN A 126 8.45 2.23 12.49
N VAL A 127 9.63 2.02 13.02
CA VAL A 127 10.75 2.97 12.99
C VAL A 127 11.79 2.51 11.98
N VAL A 128 12.05 3.35 10.98
CA VAL A 128 13.22 3.19 10.11
C VAL A 128 14.40 3.84 10.78
N ARG A 129 15.45 3.08 11.02
CA ARG A 129 16.68 3.58 11.62
C ARG A 129 17.86 3.42 10.68
N LYS A 130 18.59 4.50 10.45
CA LYS A 130 19.81 4.52 9.65
C LYS A 130 20.98 4.98 10.50
N ILE A 131 22.01 4.15 10.59
CA ILE A 131 23.25 4.40 11.31
C ILE A 131 24.37 4.52 10.28
N LEU A 132 24.94 5.72 10.18
CA LEU A 132 26.01 6.06 9.24
C LEU A 132 27.32 6.31 10.00
N PRO A 133 28.30 5.39 9.97
CA PRO A 133 29.62 5.60 10.55
C PRO A 133 30.40 6.63 9.76
N LEU A 134 31.10 7.49 10.49
CA LEU A 134 32.00 8.51 9.97
C LEU A 134 33.43 7.97 9.97
N VAL A 135 33.78 7.27 8.90
CA VAL A 135 35.09 6.62 8.80
C VAL A 135 36.14 7.63 8.34
N ALA A 136 37.26 7.71 9.06
CA ALA A 136 38.37 8.61 8.77
C ALA A 136 39.01 8.31 7.41
N LYS A 137 39.10 9.33 6.59
CA LYS A 137 39.85 9.33 5.34
C LYS A 137 41.20 10.02 5.52
N GLN A 138 42.07 9.96 4.52
CA GLN A 138 43.39 10.60 4.56
C GLN A 138 43.33 12.09 4.94
N GLU A 139 42.33 12.79 4.43
CA GLU A 139 42.13 14.21 4.71
C GLU A 139 41.68 14.52 6.14
N CYS A 140 41.09 13.52 6.85
CA CYS A 140 40.63 13.69 8.22
C CYS A 140 41.80 13.68 9.21
N ILE A 141 42.92 13.03 8.87
CA ILE A 141 44.05 12.82 9.77
C ILE A 141 44.77 14.12 10.10
N SER A 142 44.68 15.14 9.20
CA SER A 142 45.26 16.46 9.47
C SER A 142 44.72 17.13 10.73
N CYS A 143 43.44 16.93 11.05
CA CYS A 143 42.78 17.44 12.25
C CYS A 143 42.64 16.37 13.34
N HIS A 144 42.52 15.11 12.97
CA HIS A 144 42.37 13.97 13.89
C HIS A 144 43.68 13.16 13.97
N SER A 145 44.76 13.80 14.44
CA SER A 145 46.13 13.21 14.44
C SER A 145 46.30 12.01 15.36
N ASN A 146 45.33 11.75 16.28
CA ASN A 146 45.37 10.61 17.21
C ASN A 146 44.67 9.34 16.68
N VAL A 147 44.26 9.34 15.42
CA VAL A 147 43.61 8.18 14.77
C VAL A 147 44.26 7.87 13.43
N GLU A 148 44.01 6.66 12.91
CA GLU A 148 44.46 6.21 11.60
C GLU A 148 43.32 6.24 10.57
N VAL A 149 43.70 6.21 9.30
CA VAL A 149 42.71 6.04 8.19
C VAL A 149 41.95 4.74 8.40
N GLY A 150 40.63 4.79 8.25
CA GLY A 150 39.73 3.65 8.52
C GLY A 150 39.14 3.64 9.93
N TYR A 151 39.65 4.47 10.85
CA TYR A 151 39.07 4.56 12.19
C TYR A 151 37.70 5.27 12.15
N THR A 152 36.71 4.79 12.91
CA THR A 152 35.38 5.40 13.00
C THR A 152 35.43 6.60 13.96
N LEU A 153 35.34 7.81 13.42
CA LEU A 153 35.40 9.07 14.19
C LEU A 153 34.10 9.29 15.01
N GLY A 154 32.99 8.81 14.47
CA GLY A 154 31.67 9.00 15.06
C GLY A 154 30.59 8.28 14.26
N VAL A 155 29.35 8.48 14.66
CA VAL A 155 28.18 7.90 14.01
C VAL A 155 27.07 8.95 13.92
N ILE A 156 26.40 9.04 12.78
CA ILE A 156 25.13 9.73 12.60
C ILE A 156 24.03 8.69 12.67
N ASP A 157 23.11 8.83 13.62
CA ASP A 157 21.94 8.00 13.83
C ASP A 157 20.69 8.79 13.44
N VAL A 158 20.00 8.36 12.42
CA VAL A 158 18.73 8.93 11.94
C VAL A 158 17.64 7.91 12.14
N GLN A 159 16.63 8.25 12.90
CA GLN A 159 15.44 7.43 13.13
C GLN A 159 14.24 8.20 12.59
N GLU A 160 13.39 7.53 11.81
CA GLU A 160 12.15 8.06 11.25
C GLU A 160 10.99 7.22 11.78
N ASP A 161 10.12 7.85 12.57
CA ASP A 161 8.94 7.20 13.14
C ASP A 161 7.77 7.27 12.15
N LEU A 162 7.42 6.11 11.59
CA LEU A 162 6.33 5.99 10.61
C LEU A 162 4.95 5.94 11.25
N ASN A 163 4.83 5.80 12.58
CA ASN A 163 3.52 5.80 13.24
C ASN A 163 2.79 7.11 13.00
N VAL A 164 3.50 8.24 13.03
CA VAL A 164 2.93 9.58 12.75
C VAL A 164 2.33 9.62 11.34
N ILE A 165 3.05 9.07 10.35
CA ILE A 165 2.60 9.02 8.95
C ILE A 165 1.41 8.06 8.80
N PHE A 166 1.46 6.91 9.48
CA PHE A 166 0.38 5.92 9.41
C PHE A 166 -0.90 6.42 10.08
N GLU A 167 -0.84 7.10 11.21
CA GLU A 167 -2.00 7.68 11.90
C GLU A 167 -2.75 8.68 11.01
N ASP A 168 -2.05 9.66 10.44
CA ASP A 168 -2.62 10.66 9.53
C ASP A 168 -3.23 10.02 8.28
N THR A 169 -2.55 9.03 7.73
CA THR A 169 -3.01 8.34 6.52
C THR A 169 -4.19 7.44 6.81
N GLN A 170 -4.21 6.74 7.96
CA GLN A 170 -5.32 5.85 8.33
C GLN A 170 -6.65 6.61 8.40
N GLN A 171 -6.68 7.82 8.92
CA GLN A 171 -7.89 8.63 8.97
C GLN A 171 -8.39 8.98 7.57
N ASN A 172 -7.49 9.33 6.63
CA ASN A 172 -7.83 9.58 5.24
C ASN A 172 -8.36 8.32 4.52
N PHE A 173 -7.79 7.15 4.81
CA PHE A 173 -8.29 5.86 4.30
C PHE A 173 -9.70 5.56 4.78
N ILE A 174 -10.01 5.79 6.07
CA ILE A 174 -11.36 5.58 6.61
C ILE A 174 -12.38 6.44 5.84
N TRP A 175 -12.10 7.72 5.64
CA TRP A 175 -12.98 8.61 4.88
C TRP A 175 -13.17 8.17 3.42
N PHE A 176 -12.09 7.77 2.78
CA PHE A 176 -12.13 7.26 1.40
C PHE A 176 -13.05 6.02 1.29
N PHE A 177 -12.91 5.05 2.20
CA PHE A 177 -13.75 3.86 2.20
C PHE A 177 -15.19 4.15 2.59
N LEU A 178 -15.46 5.09 3.49
CA LEU A 178 -16.81 5.53 3.81
C LEU A 178 -17.56 6.11 2.58
N ILE A 179 -16.86 6.76 1.68
CA ILE A 179 -17.44 7.28 0.43
C ILE A 179 -17.61 6.16 -0.61
N ILE A 180 -16.64 5.27 -0.71
CA ILE A 180 -16.65 4.22 -1.73
C ILE A 180 -17.67 3.10 -1.43
N ILE A 181 -17.88 2.71 -0.17
CA ILE A 181 -18.84 1.67 0.20
C ILE A 181 -20.25 1.93 -0.36
N PRO A 182 -20.88 3.10 -0.16
CA PRO A 182 -22.21 3.36 -0.72
C PRO A 182 -22.21 3.39 -2.25
N LEU A 183 -21.12 3.83 -2.89
CA LEU A 183 -21.00 3.82 -4.36
C LEU A 183 -20.98 2.38 -4.90
N PHE A 184 -20.22 1.49 -4.26
CA PHE A 184 -20.21 0.07 -4.61
C PHE A 184 -21.56 -0.60 -4.35
N ALA A 185 -22.21 -0.28 -3.24
CA ALA A 185 -23.55 -0.79 -2.92
C ALA A 185 -24.58 -0.36 -3.98
N LEU A 186 -24.52 0.90 -4.42
CA LEU A 186 -25.36 1.42 -5.51
C LEU A 186 -25.09 0.70 -6.83
N ALA A 187 -23.82 0.52 -7.19
CA ALA A 187 -23.43 -0.20 -8.40
C ALA A 187 -23.90 -1.66 -8.37
N ALA A 188 -23.79 -2.34 -7.23
CA ALA A 188 -24.31 -3.68 -7.01
C ALA A 188 -25.82 -3.76 -7.20
N PHE A 189 -26.54 -2.81 -6.62
CA PHE A 189 -27.99 -2.74 -6.71
C PHE A 189 -28.45 -2.52 -8.16
N VAL A 190 -27.86 -1.56 -8.86
CA VAL A 190 -28.18 -1.24 -10.25
C VAL A 190 -27.88 -2.43 -11.17
N SER A 191 -26.70 -3.03 -11.03
CA SER A 191 -26.29 -4.20 -11.81
C SER A 191 -27.19 -5.41 -11.56
N SER A 192 -27.50 -5.68 -10.31
CA SER A 192 -28.41 -6.79 -9.92
C SER A 192 -29.81 -6.57 -10.45
N LYS A 193 -30.35 -5.35 -10.34
CA LYS A 193 -31.69 -5.01 -10.87
C LYS A 193 -31.71 -5.19 -12.39
N PHE A 194 -30.74 -4.63 -13.09
CA PHE A 194 -30.67 -4.71 -14.56
C PHE A 194 -30.61 -6.17 -15.04
N THR A 195 -29.75 -6.98 -14.46
CA THR A 195 -29.62 -8.40 -14.81
C THR A 195 -30.89 -9.18 -14.49
N THR A 196 -31.48 -8.94 -13.31
CA THR A 196 -32.71 -9.62 -12.89
C THR A 196 -33.90 -9.27 -13.77
N ASP A 197 -34.10 -7.99 -14.09
CA ASP A 197 -35.22 -7.54 -14.92
C ASP A 197 -35.12 -8.12 -16.34
N LYS A 198 -33.91 -8.10 -16.95
CA LYS A 198 -33.68 -8.69 -18.26
C LYS A 198 -33.93 -10.20 -18.30
N LEU A 199 -33.44 -10.91 -17.29
CA LEU A 199 -33.60 -12.36 -17.23
C LEU A 199 -35.03 -12.79 -16.88
N SER A 200 -35.66 -12.08 -15.91
CA SER A 200 -37.05 -12.35 -15.52
C SER A 200 -38.02 -12.13 -16.69
N ASN A 201 -37.83 -11.05 -17.45
CA ASN A 201 -38.64 -10.76 -18.63
C ASN A 201 -38.46 -11.85 -19.73
N SER A 202 -37.22 -12.26 -19.99
CA SER A 202 -36.94 -13.31 -20.96
C SER A 202 -37.55 -14.67 -20.56
N ILE A 203 -37.43 -15.03 -19.29
CA ILE A 203 -38.06 -16.27 -18.74
C ILE A 203 -39.57 -16.16 -18.79
N GLY A 204 -40.15 -15.01 -18.41
CA GLY A 204 -41.59 -14.76 -18.46
C GLY A 204 -42.16 -14.92 -19.87
N LEU A 205 -41.58 -14.25 -20.86
CA LEU A 205 -41.97 -14.38 -22.26
C LEU A 205 -41.93 -15.82 -22.75
N PHE A 206 -40.85 -16.53 -22.40
CA PHE A 206 -40.71 -17.94 -22.77
C PHE A 206 -41.75 -18.82 -22.08
N HIS A 207 -41.96 -18.62 -20.76
CA HIS A 207 -42.99 -19.34 -20.00
C HIS A 207 -44.38 -19.14 -20.57
N ASP A 208 -44.79 -17.88 -20.81
CA ASP A 208 -46.10 -17.55 -21.32
C ASP A 208 -46.35 -18.15 -22.71
N ARG A 209 -45.28 -18.19 -23.54
CA ARG A 209 -45.39 -18.82 -24.86
C ARG A 209 -45.51 -20.34 -24.78
N ILE A 210 -44.78 -21.01 -23.89
CA ILE A 210 -44.96 -22.44 -23.66
C ILE A 210 -46.31 -22.77 -23.02
N ALA A 211 -46.76 -21.95 -22.07
CA ALA A 211 -48.07 -22.14 -21.41
C ALA A 211 -49.24 -21.90 -22.37
N SER A 212 -49.08 -21.18 -23.47
CA SER A 212 -50.13 -20.98 -24.49
C SER A 212 -50.34 -22.20 -25.40
N ILE A 213 -49.43 -23.21 -25.33
CA ILE A 213 -49.52 -24.46 -26.13
C ILE A 213 -50.44 -25.44 -25.40
N ASN A 214 -51.69 -25.64 -25.87
CA ASN A 214 -52.65 -26.51 -25.26
C ASN A 214 -52.92 -27.80 -26.08
N SER A 215 -52.44 -27.84 -27.32
CA SER A 215 -52.64 -28.97 -28.23
C SER A 215 -51.36 -29.28 -29.03
N ILE A 216 -51.34 -30.43 -29.67
CA ILE A 216 -50.27 -30.82 -30.62
C ILE A 216 -50.27 -29.90 -31.83
N GLU A 217 -51.45 -29.45 -32.26
CA GLU A 217 -51.61 -28.48 -33.33
C GLU A 217 -50.97 -27.12 -32.97
N ASP A 218 -51.25 -26.62 -31.78
CA ASP A 218 -50.60 -25.36 -31.29
C ASP A 218 -49.08 -25.50 -31.24
N PHE A 219 -48.60 -26.67 -30.80
CA PHE A 219 -47.14 -26.91 -30.78
C PHE A 219 -46.54 -26.96 -32.20
N LYS A 220 -47.25 -27.55 -33.16
CA LYS A 220 -46.83 -27.55 -34.55
C LYS A 220 -46.77 -26.12 -35.13
N GLU A 221 -47.58 -25.18 -34.67
CA GLU A 221 -47.57 -23.79 -35.10
C GLU A 221 -46.54 -22.89 -34.37
N PHE A 222 -45.80 -23.48 -33.39
CA PHE A 222 -44.77 -22.72 -32.66
C PHE A 222 -43.73 -22.17 -33.61
N LYS A 223 -43.37 -20.87 -33.48
CA LYS A 223 -42.31 -20.21 -34.24
C LYS A 223 -41.39 -19.43 -33.28
N SER A 224 -40.10 -19.68 -33.41
CA SER A 224 -39.05 -19.03 -32.63
C SER A 224 -38.93 -17.53 -32.96
N ALA A 225 -39.32 -17.11 -34.18
CA ALA A 225 -39.23 -15.73 -34.61
C ALA A 225 -40.11 -14.74 -33.82
N ASP A 226 -41.13 -15.25 -33.11
CA ASP A 226 -42.03 -14.45 -32.29
C ASP A 226 -41.50 -14.15 -30.89
N LEU A 227 -40.33 -14.69 -30.54
CA LEU A 227 -39.68 -14.55 -29.22
C LEU A 227 -38.33 -13.87 -29.35
N ASP A 228 -38.25 -12.60 -28.97
CA ASP A 228 -36.97 -11.89 -28.84
C ASP A 228 -36.50 -11.97 -27.39
N LEU A 229 -35.65 -12.97 -27.12
CA LEU A 229 -35.07 -13.20 -25.82
C LEU A 229 -33.68 -12.54 -25.76
N HIS A 230 -33.39 -11.86 -24.67
CA HIS A 230 -32.16 -11.09 -24.51
C HIS A 230 -30.87 -11.92 -24.42
N PHE A 231 -30.98 -13.26 -24.23
CA PHE A 231 -29.85 -14.14 -24.01
C PHE A 231 -29.71 -15.15 -25.15
N LEU A 232 -28.49 -15.30 -25.68
CA LEU A 232 -28.19 -16.22 -26.80
C LEU A 232 -28.52 -17.68 -26.44
N GLU A 233 -28.28 -18.10 -25.21
CA GLU A 233 -28.56 -19.45 -24.73
C GLU A 233 -30.07 -19.74 -24.74
N MET A 234 -30.89 -18.76 -24.34
CA MET A 234 -32.34 -18.90 -24.40
C MET A 234 -32.86 -18.92 -25.82
N ASN A 235 -32.29 -18.08 -26.70
CA ASN A 235 -32.61 -18.11 -28.14
C ASN A 235 -32.25 -19.45 -28.79
N SER A 236 -31.14 -20.08 -28.34
CA SER A 236 -30.77 -21.43 -28.82
C SER A 236 -31.80 -22.47 -28.40
N VAL A 237 -32.23 -22.47 -27.12
CA VAL A 237 -33.29 -23.39 -26.64
C VAL A 237 -34.59 -23.20 -27.42
N VAL A 238 -35.00 -21.97 -27.69
CA VAL A 238 -36.21 -21.70 -28.49
C VAL A 238 -36.07 -22.20 -29.91
N LYS A 239 -34.90 -22.06 -30.56
CA LYS A 239 -34.63 -22.64 -31.89
C LYS A 239 -34.70 -24.17 -31.89
N ASP A 240 -34.22 -24.82 -30.85
CA ASP A 240 -34.28 -26.27 -30.73
C ASP A 240 -35.74 -26.76 -30.60
N ILE A 241 -36.59 -26.02 -29.88
CA ILE A 241 -38.03 -26.29 -29.78
C ILE A 241 -38.71 -26.06 -31.13
N ASP A 242 -38.38 -25.00 -31.87
CA ASP A 242 -38.91 -24.71 -33.19
C ASP A 242 -38.53 -25.85 -34.19
N LEU A 243 -37.31 -26.32 -34.11
CA LEU A 243 -36.85 -27.46 -34.92
C LEU A 243 -37.63 -28.74 -34.58
N LEU A 244 -37.94 -28.97 -33.31
CA LEU A 244 -38.75 -30.11 -32.86
C LEU A 244 -40.20 -29.98 -33.39
N ALA A 245 -40.80 -28.79 -33.28
CA ALA A 245 -42.14 -28.52 -33.80
C ALA A 245 -42.20 -28.76 -35.34
N ASN A 246 -41.18 -28.32 -36.06
CA ASN A 246 -41.10 -28.55 -37.53
C ASN A 246 -40.93 -30.03 -37.90
N LYS A 247 -40.18 -30.82 -37.09
CA LYS A 247 -40.11 -32.26 -37.29
C LYS A 247 -41.46 -32.95 -37.08
N LEU A 248 -42.24 -32.53 -36.11
CA LEU A 248 -43.60 -33.06 -35.86
C LEU A 248 -44.61 -32.68 -36.92
N LYS A 249 -44.41 -31.58 -37.68
CA LYS A 249 -45.23 -31.23 -38.86
C LYS A 249 -45.03 -32.21 -40.03
N ALA A 250 -43.84 -32.79 -40.14
CA ALA A 250 -43.45 -33.67 -41.24
C ALA A 250 -43.93 -35.13 -41.07
N ILE A 251 -44.52 -35.45 -39.87
CA ILE A 251 -45.13 -36.73 -39.56
C ILE A 251 -46.66 -36.61 -39.69
#